data_c15973146521eac96b7498a603b7331a
#
_entry.id   c15973146521eac96b7498a603b7331a
#
_cell.length_a   1.000
_cell.length_b   1.000
_cell.length_c   1.000
_cell.angle_alpha   90.00
_cell.angle_beta   90.00
_cell.angle_gamma   90.00
#
_symmetry.space_group_name_H-M   'P 1'
#
loop_
_entity.id
_entity.type
_entity.pdbx_description
1 polymer ?
#
loop_
_entity_poly.entity_id
_entity_poly.type
_entity_poly.pdbx_seq_one_letter_code
_entity_poly.pdbx_strand_id
1 'polypeptide(L)'
;PMNTAPTRLSRGHRRFDPPVAYSRAWPAVCLLLIMGSALAWVACAKGWVSPDALVWRGGQGGSSAWTLWTGPLLHRVAAHLVGNALAMAALAVLGVALHATRSDALALALAWPLGTLALLTWPAVGAYYGLSGPVHAAAAILALRALRTPATRVLGLLLTGGLLIKLALERGWAVPVGFDHGWGFNVVYSAHLSGAVTGAVLAIITGLMALPWRGEHDPLPERH
;
A
#
# COMPACT_ATOMS: atom_id res chain seq x y z
N PRO A 1 14.83 35.21 63.48
CA PRO A 1 15.58 34.43 62.49
C PRO A 1 14.59 33.75 61.49
N MET A 2 14.55 34.29 60.28
CA MET A 2 13.73 33.79 59.25
C MET A 2 14.49 32.58 58.58
N ASN A 3 13.86 31.41 58.65
CA ASN A 3 14.39 30.19 58.07
C ASN A 3 13.84 30.02 56.63
N THR A 4 14.65 30.37 55.64
CA THR A 4 14.30 30.18 54.21
C THR A 4 14.73 28.81 53.76
N ALA A 5 13.76 27.91 53.60
CA ALA A 5 14.00 26.59 53.01
C ALA A 5 14.32 26.69 51.50
N PRO A 6 15.32 25.97 50.98
CA PRO A 6 15.65 26.01 49.56
C PRO A 6 14.60 25.26 48.74
N THR A 7 14.02 25.93 47.76
CA THR A 7 13.11 25.36 46.77
C THR A 7 13.85 24.35 45.92
N ARG A 8 13.52 23.07 46.06
CA ARG A 8 14.02 21.99 45.15
C ARG A 8 13.46 22.19 43.76
N LEU A 9 14.27 22.66 42.86
CA LEU A 9 14.00 22.64 41.42
C LEU A 9 13.93 21.17 40.97
N SER A 10 12.73 20.67 40.71
CA SER A 10 12.49 19.40 40.08
C SER A 10 13.13 19.43 38.69
N ARG A 11 14.29 18.77 38.51
CA ARG A 11 14.86 18.47 37.19
C ARG A 11 13.92 17.48 36.50
N GLY A 12 13.02 17.99 35.66
CA GLY A 12 12.24 17.18 34.76
C GLY A 12 13.18 16.35 33.89
N HIS A 13 13.31 15.07 34.19
CA HIS A 13 13.95 14.10 33.31
C HIS A 13 13.12 14.06 32.03
N ARG A 14 13.58 14.75 30.97
CA ARG A 14 13.11 14.46 29.62
C ARG A 14 13.47 13.01 29.36
N ARG A 15 12.48 12.11 29.37
CA ARG A 15 12.65 10.79 28.82
C ARG A 15 13.01 11.00 27.35
N PHE A 16 14.23 10.64 27.00
CA PHE A 16 14.60 10.47 25.60
C PHE A 16 13.82 9.24 25.12
N ASP A 17 12.73 9.48 24.40
CA ASP A 17 12.06 8.39 23.68
C ASP A 17 13.07 7.81 22.69
N PRO A 18 13.28 6.47 22.68
CA PRO A 18 14.20 5.87 21.75
C PRO A 18 13.76 6.24 20.32
N PRO A 19 14.70 6.51 19.40
CA PRO A 19 14.38 6.82 18.02
C PRO A 19 13.49 5.71 17.46
N VAL A 20 12.35 6.10 16.87
CA VAL A 20 11.42 5.15 16.23
C VAL A 20 12.21 4.33 15.22
N ALA A 21 12.35 3.02 15.49
CA ALA A 21 13.17 2.15 14.68
C ALA A 21 12.61 2.15 13.24
N TYR A 22 13.40 2.66 12.31
CA TYR A 22 13.09 2.70 10.89
C TYR A 22 12.84 1.28 10.37
N SER A 23 11.65 1.03 9.83
CA SER A 23 11.34 -0.26 9.22
C SER A 23 11.78 -0.29 7.76
N ARG A 24 12.72 -1.17 7.41
CA ARG A 24 13.12 -1.40 6.02
C ARG A 24 12.09 -2.22 5.23
N ALA A 25 11.04 -2.73 5.89
CA ALA A 25 10.05 -3.61 5.26
C ALA A 25 9.26 -2.91 4.14
N TRP A 26 8.84 -1.65 4.36
CA TRP A 26 8.11 -0.89 3.35
C TRP A 26 8.89 -0.72 2.03
N PRO A 27 10.08 -0.10 2.02
CA PRO A 27 10.84 0.03 0.79
C PRO A 27 11.24 -1.32 0.19
N ALA A 28 11.44 -2.36 1.00
CA ALA A 28 11.74 -3.70 0.50
C ALA A 28 10.57 -4.29 -0.32
N VAL A 29 9.32 -4.17 0.15
CA VAL A 29 8.13 -4.62 -0.61
C VAL A 29 7.97 -3.81 -1.88
N CYS A 30 8.11 -2.48 -1.83
CA CYS A 30 8.04 -1.64 -3.01
C CYS A 30 9.12 -2.02 -4.04
N LEU A 31 10.37 -2.23 -3.59
CA LEU A 31 11.47 -2.65 -4.46
C LEU A 31 11.23 -4.03 -5.06
N LEU A 32 10.71 -4.98 -4.29
CA LEU A 32 10.32 -6.31 -4.78
C LEU A 32 9.32 -6.20 -5.93
N LEU A 33 8.30 -5.34 -5.81
CA LEU A 33 7.29 -5.12 -6.85
C LEU A 33 7.90 -4.49 -8.11
N ILE A 34 8.77 -3.50 -7.97
CA ILE A 34 9.48 -2.85 -9.10
C ILE A 34 10.39 -3.85 -9.80
N MET A 35 11.24 -4.55 -9.04
CA MET A 35 12.21 -5.50 -9.58
C MET A 35 11.52 -6.72 -10.18
N GLY A 36 10.45 -7.22 -9.54
CA GLY A 36 9.62 -8.29 -10.08
C GLY A 36 9.00 -7.91 -11.43
N SER A 37 8.51 -6.67 -11.57
CA SER A 37 7.97 -6.16 -12.83
C SER A 37 9.04 -6.02 -13.91
N ALA A 38 10.22 -5.51 -13.56
CA ALA A 38 11.35 -5.41 -14.49
C ALA A 38 11.82 -6.81 -14.95
N LEU A 39 11.90 -7.77 -14.01
CA LEU A 39 12.28 -9.14 -14.30
C LEU A 39 11.25 -9.83 -15.21
N ALA A 40 9.95 -9.68 -14.92
CA ALA A 40 8.88 -10.21 -15.78
C ALA A 40 8.96 -9.62 -17.19
N TRP A 41 9.22 -8.31 -17.32
CA TRP A 41 9.42 -7.65 -18.60
C TRP A 41 10.59 -8.26 -19.37
N VAL A 42 11.76 -8.39 -18.74
CA VAL A 42 12.95 -8.97 -19.40
C VAL A 42 12.72 -10.43 -19.76
N ALA A 43 12.13 -11.23 -18.89
CA ALA A 43 11.86 -12.64 -19.12
C ALA A 43 10.92 -12.85 -20.34
N CYS A 44 9.87 -12.03 -20.44
CA CYS A 44 8.96 -12.05 -21.58
C CYS A 44 9.65 -11.57 -22.87
N ALA A 45 10.42 -10.48 -22.79
CA ALA A 45 11.14 -9.92 -23.94
C ALA A 45 12.19 -10.89 -24.51
N LYS A 46 12.80 -11.71 -23.65
CA LYS A 46 13.76 -12.77 -24.05
C LYS A 46 13.10 -14.09 -24.46
N GLY A 47 11.76 -14.19 -24.36
CA GLY A 47 11.04 -15.42 -24.68
C GLY A 47 11.22 -16.54 -23.65
N TRP A 48 11.78 -16.26 -22.47
CA TRP A 48 11.96 -17.24 -21.40
C TRP A 48 10.63 -17.66 -20.77
N VAL A 49 9.67 -16.71 -20.72
CA VAL A 49 8.33 -16.94 -20.19
C VAL A 49 7.30 -16.32 -21.14
N SER A 50 6.24 -17.06 -21.41
CA SER A 50 5.09 -16.51 -22.16
C SER A 50 4.34 -15.49 -21.30
N PRO A 51 3.99 -14.29 -21.83
CA PRO A 51 3.10 -13.36 -21.14
C PRO A 51 1.77 -14.00 -20.70
N ASP A 52 1.26 -14.96 -21.46
CA ASP A 52 0.00 -15.66 -21.15
C ASP A 52 0.10 -16.56 -19.91
N ALA A 53 1.30 -17.00 -19.54
CA ALA A 53 1.53 -17.75 -18.32
C ALA A 53 1.49 -16.87 -17.07
N LEU A 54 1.72 -15.54 -17.21
CA LEU A 54 1.81 -14.59 -16.11
C LEU A 54 0.51 -13.78 -15.91
N VAL A 55 -0.27 -13.58 -16.99
CA VAL A 55 -1.48 -12.75 -16.95
C VAL A 55 -2.56 -13.39 -16.09
N TRP A 56 -3.18 -12.60 -15.21
CA TRP A 56 -4.37 -13.03 -14.50
C TRP A 56 -5.59 -12.96 -15.43
N ARG A 57 -6.42 -14.01 -15.41
CA ARG A 57 -7.66 -14.09 -16.19
C ARG A 57 -8.85 -14.35 -15.29
N GLY A 58 -9.88 -13.51 -15.41
CA GLY A 58 -11.20 -13.75 -14.81
C GLY A 58 -11.99 -14.77 -15.66
N GLY A 59 -13.00 -15.40 -15.04
CA GLY A 59 -13.98 -16.24 -15.75
C GLY A 59 -13.69 -17.74 -15.72
N GLN A 60 -14.49 -18.50 -16.50
CA GLN A 60 -14.58 -19.98 -16.44
C GLN A 60 -13.32 -20.73 -16.91
N GLY A 61 -12.36 -20.05 -17.50
CA GLY A 61 -11.09 -20.65 -17.95
C GLY A 61 -10.04 -20.83 -16.86
N GLY A 62 -10.31 -20.36 -15.65
CA GLY A 62 -9.48 -20.46 -14.44
C GLY A 62 -8.05 -19.96 -14.61
N SER A 63 -7.68 -18.90 -13.93
CA SER A 63 -6.27 -18.55 -13.76
C SER A 63 -5.62 -19.52 -12.78
N SER A 64 -4.41 -19.95 -13.08
CA SER A 64 -3.58 -20.59 -12.06
C SER A 64 -3.37 -19.63 -10.88
N ALA A 65 -3.42 -20.15 -9.66
CA ALA A 65 -3.39 -19.31 -8.45
C ALA A 65 -2.20 -18.33 -8.40
N TRP A 66 -1.02 -18.72 -8.94
CA TRP A 66 0.15 -17.83 -8.96
C TRP A 66 -0.07 -16.54 -9.75
N THR A 67 -1.03 -16.51 -10.71
CA THR A 67 -1.31 -15.30 -11.51
C THR A 67 -1.90 -14.16 -10.69
N LEU A 68 -2.39 -14.42 -9.46
CA LEU A 68 -2.75 -13.39 -8.50
C LEU A 68 -1.54 -12.51 -8.15
N TRP A 69 -0.33 -13.08 -8.15
CA TRP A 69 0.91 -12.37 -7.88
C TRP A 69 1.61 -11.91 -9.16
N THR A 70 1.61 -12.73 -10.21
CA THR A 70 2.36 -12.42 -11.43
C THR A 70 1.62 -11.47 -12.37
N GLY A 71 0.29 -11.50 -12.40
CA GLY A 71 -0.51 -10.58 -13.22
C GLY A 71 -0.13 -9.11 -12.96
N PRO A 72 -0.13 -8.63 -11.71
CA PRO A 72 0.31 -7.25 -11.41
C PRO A 72 1.75 -6.91 -11.82
N LEU A 73 2.64 -7.90 -11.93
CA LEU A 73 4.03 -7.68 -12.35
C LEU A 73 4.18 -7.61 -13.87
N LEU A 74 3.24 -8.18 -14.64
CA LEU A 74 3.31 -8.21 -16.09
C LEU A 74 2.99 -6.84 -16.70
N HIS A 75 3.78 -6.43 -17.69
CA HIS A 75 3.54 -5.22 -18.49
C HIS A 75 3.73 -5.56 -19.96
N ARG A 76 2.89 -4.99 -20.85
CA ARG A 76 2.97 -5.21 -22.30
C ARG A 76 3.48 -3.97 -23.05
N VAL A 77 3.53 -2.80 -22.38
CA VAL A 77 3.97 -1.52 -22.93
C VAL A 77 5.03 -0.91 -22.02
N ALA A 78 6.17 -0.53 -22.56
CA ALA A 78 7.29 0.01 -21.79
C ALA A 78 6.91 1.27 -20.99
N ALA A 79 6.16 2.20 -21.59
CA ALA A 79 5.70 3.40 -20.90
C ALA A 79 4.84 3.07 -19.67
N HIS A 80 4.01 2.01 -19.74
CA HIS A 80 3.19 1.55 -18.62
C HIS A 80 4.06 0.97 -17.49
N LEU A 81 5.08 0.17 -17.83
CA LEU A 81 6.07 -0.33 -16.86
C LEU A 81 6.78 0.83 -16.15
N VAL A 82 7.31 1.77 -16.93
CA VAL A 82 8.07 2.92 -16.40
C VAL A 82 7.18 3.79 -15.51
N GLY A 83 5.97 4.14 -15.96
CA GLY A 83 5.02 4.94 -15.18
C GLY A 83 4.67 4.30 -13.84
N ASN A 84 4.37 3.00 -13.84
CA ASN A 84 4.08 2.26 -12.61
C ASN A 84 5.30 2.12 -11.69
N ALA A 85 6.49 1.88 -12.24
CA ALA A 85 7.72 1.78 -11.47
C ALA A 85 8.07 3.11 -10.81
N LEU A 86 7.94 4.24 -11.52
CA LEU A 86 8.16 5.58 -10.97
C LEU A 86 7.14 5.92 -9.89
N ALA A 87 5.86 5.60 -10.10
CA ALA A 87 4.83 5.81 -9.08
C ALA A 87 5.12 4.99 -7.81
N MET A 88 5.47 3.71 -7.96
CA MET A 88 5.83 2.86 -6.82
C MET A 88 7.11 3.34 -6.13
N ALA A 89 8.12 3.81 -6.87
CA ALA A 89 9.34 4.38 -6.29
C ALA A 89 9.05 5.66 -5.50
N ALA A 90 8.20 6.55 -6.01
CA ALA A 90 7.75 7.74 -5.29
C ALA A 90 7.02 7.36 -3.98
N LEU A 91 6.14 6.35 -4.01
CA LEU A 91 5.47 5.83 -2.82
C LEU A 91 6.42 5.12 -1.86
N ALA A 92 7.48 4.47 -2.36
CA ALA A 92 8.53 3.93 -1.50
C ALA A 92 9.23 5.04 -0.71
N VAL A 93 9.64 6.12 -1.37
CA VAL A 93 10.27 7.29 -0.74
C VAL A 93 9.30 7.98 0.23
N LEU A 94 8.05 8.19 -0.18
CA LEU A 94 7.03 8.79 0.68
C LEU A 94 6.78 7.94 1.94
N GLY A 95 6.74 6.63 1.81
CA GLY A 95 6.57 5.73 2.96
C GLY A 95 7.76 5.80 3.93
N VAL A 96 8.98 5.96 3.41
CA VAL A 96 10.16 6.23 4.25
C VAL A 96 9.99 7.55 5.00
N ALA A 97 9.60 8.62 4.32
CA ALA A 97 9.39 9.94 4.94
C ALA A 97 8.25 9.94 5.98
N LEU A 98 7.22 9.12 5.77
CA LEU A 98 6.11 8.93 6.70
C LEU A 98 6.39 7.87 7.78
N HIS A 99 7.59 7.33 7.85
CA HIS A 99 7.96 6.24 8.79
C HIS A 99 7.01 5.04 8.70
N ALA A 100 6.73 4.56 7.49
CA ALA A 100 5.89 3.38 7.26
C ALA A 100 6.39 2.19 8.07
N THR A 101 5.48 1.47 8.71
CA THR A 101 5.75 0.38 9.66
C THR A 101 5.82 -0.97 8.96
N ARG A 102 6.14 -2.01 9.72
CA ARG A 102 6.01 -3.41 9.26
C ARG A 102 4.56 -3.78 8.94
N SER A 103 3.59 -3.24 9.69
CA SER A 103 2.16 -3.45 9.44
C SER A 103 1.73 -2.84 8.10
N ASP A 104 2.23 -1.64 7.76
CA ASP A 104 1.94 -1.00 6.47
C ASP A 104 2.54 -1.82 5.31
N ALA A 105 3.76 -2.35 5.49
CA ALA A 105 4.40 -3.22 4.50
C ALA A 105 3.65 -4.55 4.34
N LEU A 106 3.18 -5.15 5.43
CA LEU A 106 2.36 -6.36 5.40
C LEU A 106 1.02 -6.09 4.70
N ALA A 107 0.39 -4.95 4.97
CA ALA A 107 -0.83 -4.53 4.28
C ALA A 107 -0.63 -4.46 2.76
N LEU A 108 0.48 -3.87 2.30
CA LEU A 108 0.81 -3.80 0.87
C LEU A 108 1.09 -5.20 0.27
N ALA A 109 1.86 -6.03 0.96
CA ALA A 109 2.18 -7.38 0.51
C ALA A 109 0.92 -8.26 0.38
N LEU A 110 -0.06 -8.10 1.28
CA LEU A 110 -1.34 -8.80 1.21
C LEU A 110 -2.30 -8.16 0.18
N ALA A 111 -2.31 -6.82 0.06
CA ALA A 111 -3.14 -6.12 -0.92
C ALA A 111 -2.77 -6.48 -2.37
N TRP A 112 -1.53 -6.84 -2.62
CA TRP A 112 -1.05 -7.24 -3.94
C TRP A 112 -1.87 -8.41 -4.53
N PRO A 113 -1.92 -9.64 -3.95
CA PRO A 113 -2.73 -10.72 -4.49
C PRO A 113 -4.23 -10.52 -4.21
N LEU A 114 -4.63 -9.97 -3.05
CA LEU A 114 -6.04 -9.82 -2.69
C LEU A 114 -6.75 -8.75 -3.53
N GLY A 115 -6.06 -7.68 -3.93
CA GLY A 115 -6.58 -6.71 -4.88
C GLY A 115 -6.83 -7.32 -6.26
N THR A 116 -5.95 -8.23 -6.71
CA THR A 116 -6.17 -9.00 -7.94
C THR A 116 -7.33 -9.98 -7.78
N LEU A 117 -7.42 -10.68 -6.66
CA LEU A 117 -8.51 -11.61 -6.36
C LEU A 117 -9.87 -10.89 -6.33
N ALA A 118 -9.92 -9.67 -5.79
CA ALA A 118 -11.14 -8.88 -5.75
C ALA A 118 -11.70 -8.55 -7.15
N LEU A 119 -10.89 -8.64 -8.22
CA LEU A 119 -11.38 -8.46 -9.59
C LEU A 119 -12.40 -9.51 -10.03
N LEU A 120 -12.51 -10.64 -9.33
CA LEU A 120 -13.58 -11.63 -9.55
C LEU A 120 -14.98 -11.03 -9.36
N THR A 121 -15.12 -9.93 -8.64
CA THR A 121 -16.40 -9.22 -8.47
C THR A 121 -16.86 -8.48 -9.72
N TRP A 122 -15.98 -8.34 -10.73
CA TRP A 122 -16.27 -7.72 -12.03
C TRP A 122 -16.10 -8.73 -13.18
N PRO A 123 -17.15 -9.47 -13.56
CA PRO A 123 -17.08 -10.46 -14.63
C PRO A 123 -16.61 -9.91 -15.98
N ALA A 124 -16.78 -8.60 -16.21
CA ALA A 124 -16.30 -7.92 -17.42
C ALA A 124 -14.77 -7.80 -17.49
N VAL A 125 -14.03 -8.07 -16.39
CA VAL A 125 -12.57 -8.08 -16.39
C VAL A 125 -12.08 -9.44 -16.88
N GLY A 126 -11.90 -9.59 -18.19
CA GLY A 126 -11.42 -10.82 -18.78
C GLY A 126 -9.95 -11.12 -18.49
N ALA A 127 -9.10 -10.09 -18.36
CA ALA A 127 -7.68 -10.22 -18.05
C ALA A 127 -7.17 -8.99 -17.30
N TYR A 128 -6.17 -9.21 -16.42
CA TYR A 128 -5.49 -8.14 -15.71
C TYR A 128 -3.97 -8.32 -15.71
N TYR A 129 -3.28 -7.21 -15.98
CA TYR A 129 -1.83 -7.08 -15.88
C TYR A 129 -1.47 -5.61 -15.58
N GLY A 130 -0.34 -5.41 -14.89
CA GLY A 130 0.17 -4.09 -14.53
C GLY A 130 0.12 -3.77 -13.04
N LEU A 131 1.16 -3.07 -12.59
CA LEU A 131 1.41 -2.79 -11.17
C LEU A 131 0.45 -1.73 -10.59
N SER A 132 -0.45 -1.17 -11.40
CA SER A 132 -1.30 -0.04 -10.99
C SER A 132 -2.22 -0.35 -9.80
N GLY A 133 -2.75 -1.57 -9.67
CA GLY A 133 -3.50 -1.99 -8.47
C GLY A 133 -2.69 -1.87 -7.18
N PRO A 134 -1.51 -2.53 -7.07
CA PRO A 134 -0.58 -2.34 -5.96
C PRO A 134 -0.14 -0.89 -5.73
N VAL A 135 0.02 -0.07 -6.76
CA VAL A 135 0.31 1.38 -6.64
C VAL A 135 -0.84 2.10 -5.92
N HIS A 136 -2.09 1.83 -6.27
CA HIS A 136 -3.25 2.42 -5.60
C HIS A 136 -3.42 1.90 -4.17
N ALA A 137 -3.08 0.63 -3.90
CA ALA A 137 -3.03 0.09 -2.56
C ALA A 137 -1.99 0.81 -1.70
N ALA A 138 -0.78 1.00 -2.19
CA ALA A 138 0.28 1.73 -1.50
C ALA A 138 -0.11 3.19 -1.23
N ALA A 139 -0.75 3.87 -2.19
CA ALA A 139 -1.26 5.23 -2.02
C ALA A 139 -2.32 5.31 -0.91
N ALA A 140 -3.27 4.38 -0.86
CA ALA A 140 -4.30 4.33 0.17
C ALA A 140 -3.72 4.06 1.57
N ILE A 141 -2.76 3.13 1.68
CA ILE A 141 -2.07 2.81 2.94
C ILE A 141 -1.35 4.05 3.47
N LEU A 142 -0.58 4.75 2.62
CA LEU A 142 0.16 5.93 3.04
C LEU A 142 -0.74 7.14 3.32
N ALA A 143 -1.85 7.29 2.61
CA ALA A 143 -2.86 8.30 2.91
C ALA A 143 -3.42 8.11 4.32
N LEU A 144 -3.85 6.89 4.69
CA LEU A 144 -4.34 6.56 6.02
C LEU A 144 -3.26 6.73 7.09
N ARG A 145 -2.01 6.37 6.80
CA ARG A 145 -0.89 6.59 7.70
C ARG A 145 -0.67 8.08 7.98
N ALA A 146 -0.64 8.90 6.93
CA ALA A 146 -0.45 10.35 7.08
C ALA A 146 -1.58 11.01 7.87
N LEU A 147 -2.82 10.53 7.76
CA LEU A 147 -3.96 11.03 8.54
C LEU A 147 -3.84 10.79 10.05
N ARG A 148 -3.14 9.72 10.47
CA ARG A 148 -3.00 9.33 11.88
C ARG A 148 -2.07 10.25 12.67
N THR A 149 -1.18 10.99 12.00
CA THR A 149 -0.19 11.85 12.65
C THR A 149 -0.55 13.32 12.44
N PRO A 150 -0.72 14.12 13.50
CA PRO A 150 -1.11 15.53 13.38
C PRO A 150 -0.21 16.33 12.43
N ALA A 151 1.12 16.12 12.49
CA ALA A 151 2.09 16.82 11.65
C ALA A 151 1.94 16.53 10.13
N THR A 152 1.38 15.38 9.76
CA THR A 152 1.21 14.95 8.36
C THR A 152 -0.26 14.89 7.91
N ARG A 153 -1.20 15.30 8.78
CA ARG A 153 -2.65 15.18 8.51
C ARG A 153 -3.09 15.92 7.26
N VAL A 154 -2.55 17.12 7.00
CA VAL A 154 -2.87 17.89 5.79
C VAL A 154 -2.43 17.11 4.54
N LEU A 155 -1.24 16.55 4.54
CA LEU A 155 -0.76 15.67 3.47
C LEU A 155 -1.68 14.45 3.31
N GLY A 156 -2.10 13.83 4.42
CA GLY A 156 -3.04 12.71 4.40
C GLY A 156 -4.38 13.07 3.76
N LEU A 157 -4.92 14.26 4.06
CA LEU A 157 -6.16 14.76 3.43
C LEU A 157 -5.97 14.98 1.92
N LEU A 158 -4.84 15.57 1.50
CA LEU A 158 -4.53 15.79 0.09
C LEU A 158 -4.37 14.47 -0.67
N LEU A 159 -3.65 13.50 -0.11
CA LEU A 159 -3.49 12.17 -0.70
C LEU A 159 -4.83 11.43 -0.81
N THR A 160 -5.64 11.46 0.25
CA THR A 160 -6.96 10.83 0.26
C THR A 160 -7.88 11.50 -0.76
N GLY A 161 -7.95 12.84 -0.75
CA GLY A 161 -8.78 13.59 -1.69
C GLY A 161 -8.37 13.34 -3.15
N GLY A 162 -7.07 13.40 -3.45
CA GLY A 162 -6.55 13.13 -4.78
C GLY A 162 -6.86 11.70 -5.26
N LEU A 163 -6.68 10.71 -4.37
CA LEU A 163 -7.01 9.32 -4.68
C LEU A 163 -8.51 9.13 -4.93
N LEU A 164 -9.37 9.70 -4.08
CA LEU A 164 -10.83 9.62 -4.24
C LEU A 164 -11.29 10.30 -5.53
N ILE A 165 -10.78 11.48 -5.85
CA ILE A 165 -11.09 12.18 -7.10
C ILE A 165 -10.67 11.33 -8.30
N LYS A 166 -9.45 10.77 -8.29
CA LYS A 166 -8.98 9.90 -9.37
C LYS A 166 -9.91 8.69 -9.55
N LEU A 167 -10.23 7.97 -8.49
CA LEU A 167 -11.14 6.82 -8.55
C LEU A 167 -12.54 7.21 -9.01
N ALA A 168 -13.04 8.39 -8.59
CA ALA A 168 -14.33 8.91 -9.02
C ALA A 168 -14.37 9.25 -10.52
N LEU A 169 -13.30 9.80 -11.06
CA LEU A 169 -13.17 10.10 -12.49
C LEU A 169 -13.06 8.82 -13.34
N GLU A 170 -12.36 7.82 -12.87
CA GLU A 170 -12.19 6.52 -13.55
C GLU A 170 -13.45 5.66 -13.51
N ARG A 171 -14.29 5.82 -12.46
CA ARG A 171 -15.57 5.10 -12.30
C ARG A 171 -15.43 3.58 -12.42
N GLY A 172 -14.34 3.01 -11.89
CA GLY A 172 -14.02 1.59 -11.99
C GLY A 172 -15.10 0.62 -11.50
N TRP A 173 -16.06 1.10 -10.67
CA TRP A 173 -17.24 0.34 -10.25
C TRP A 173 -18.29 0.19 -11.35
N ALA A 174 -18.39 1.16 -12.29
CA ALA A 174 -19.38 1.19 -13.38
C ALA A 174 -18.74 0.84 -14.73
N VAL A 175 -17.48 1.24 -14.93
CA VAL A 175 -16.70 1.01 -16.14
C VAL A 175 -15.41 0.28 -15.73
N PRO A 176 -15.47 -1.04 -15.48
CA PRO A 176 -14.33 -1.79 -14.93
C PRO A 176 -13.11 -1.81 -15.86
N VAL A 177 -13.32 -1.73 -17.18
CA VAL A 177 -12.27 -1.66 -18.21
C VAL A 177 -12.64 -0.55 -19.19
N GLY A 178 -11.74 0.35 -19.48
CA GLY A 178 -11.95 1.44 -20.41
C GLY A 178 -10.70 1.78 -21.21
N PHE A 179 -10.88 2.27 -22.45
CA PHE A 179 -9.77 2.74 -23.29
C PHE A 179 -9.29 4.08 -22.75
N ASP A 180 -8.00 4.17 -22.44
CA ASP A 180 -7.36 5.40 -22.02
C ASP A 180 -6.55 5.99 -23.17
N HIS A 181 -6.99 7.15 -23.65
CA HIS A 181 -6.35 7.84 -24.79
C HIS A 181 -4.91 8.30 -24.47
N GLY A 182 -4.61 8.61 -23.21
CA GLY A 182 -3.27 9.01 -22.78
C GLY A 182 -2.27 7.85 -22.83
N TRP A 183 -2.74 6.64 -22.55
CA TRP A 183 -1.93 5.42 -22.61
C TRP A 183 -2.03 4.67 -23.94
N GLY A 184 -3.09 4.87 -24.73
CA GLY A 184 -3.30 4.18 -26.00
C GLY A 184 -3.71 2.72 -25.89
N PHE A 185 -4.19 2.28 -24.71
CA PHE A 185 -4.66 0.91 -24.46
C PHE A 185 -5.77 0.87 -23.39
N ASN A 186 -6.41 -0.31 -23.26
CA ASN A 186 -7.44 -0.52 -22.26
C ASN A 186 -6.83 -0.63 -20.85
N VAL A 187 -7.30 0.22 -19.93
CA VAL A 187 -6.93 0.21 -18.51
C VAL A 187 -8.03 -0.48 -17.70
N VAL A 188 -7.64 -1.30 -16.75
CA VAL A 188 -8.54 -1.97 -15.81
C VAL A 188 -8.76 -1.05 -14.61
N TYR A 189 -9.73 -0.12 -14.72
CA TYR A 189 -10.03 0.85 -13.65
C TYR A 189 -10.53 0.20 -12.37
N SER A 190 -11.21 -0.96 -12.46
CA SER A 190 -11.58 -1.74 -11.29
C SER A 190 -10.36 -2.24 -10.49
N ALA A 191 -9.18 -2.44 -11.13
CA ALA A 191 -7.95 -2.79 -10.42
C ALA A 191 -7.42 -1.62 -9.57
N HIS A 192 -7.60 -0.38 -10.01
CA HIS A 192 -7.28 0.80 -9.21
C HIS A 192 -8.17 0.88 -7.96
N LEU A 193 -9.47 0.70 -8.16
CA LEU A 193 -10.45 0.69 -7.08
C LEU A 193 -10.20 -0.46 -6.10
N SER A 194 -10.07 -1.70 -6.59
CA SER A 194 -9.85 -2.88 -5.75
C SER A 194 -8.53 -2.75 -4.98
N GLY A 195 -7.47 -2.26 -5.63
CA GLY A 195 -6.19 -2.00 -4.98
C GLY A 195 -6.31 -0.99 -3.85
N ALA A 196 -6.94 0.17 -4.10
CA ALA A 196 -7.15 1.20 -3.09
C ALA A 196 -7.98 0.69 -1.90
N VAL A 197 -9.09 -0.01 -2.17
CA VAL A 197 -9.97 -0.56 -1.13
C VAL A 197 -9.27 -1.64 -0.30
N THR A 198 -8.64 -2.62 -0.95
CA THR A 198 -7.92 -3.68 -0.22
C THR A 198 -6.75 -3.12 0.56
N GLY A 199 -6.00 -2.16 0.01
CA GLY A 199 -4.91 -1.47 0.70
C GLY A 199 -5.41 -0.74 1.94
N ALA A 200 -6.51 0.02 1.84
CA ALA A 200 -7.09 0.73 2.97
C ALA A 200 -7.60 -0.22 4.07
N VAL A 201 -8.38 -1.24 3.69
CA VAL A 201 -8.91 -2.24 4.63
C VAL A 201 -7.79 -2.97 5.37
N LEU A 202 -6.78 -3.44 4.63
CA LEU A 202 -5.66 -4.16 5.23
C LEU A 202 -4.79 -3.26 6.12
N ALA A 203 -4.60 -1.97 5.77
CA ALA A 203 -3.90 -1.02 6.64
C ALA A 203 -4.64 -0.79 7.98
N ILE A 204 -5.97 -0.82 7.96
CA ILE A 204 -6.77 -0.74 9.19
C ILE A 204 -6.61 -2.02 10.00
N ILE A 205 -6.80 -3.19 9.38
CA ILE A 205 -6.73 -4.49 10.07
C ILE A 205 -5.34 -4.71 10.67
N THR A 206 -4.28 -4.59 9.87
CA THR A 206 -2.90 -4.81 10.34
C THR A 206 -2.46 -3.76 11.37
N GLY A 207 -2.97 -2.53 11.25
CA GLY A 207 -2.76 -1.48 12.23
C GLY A 207 -3.41 -1.78 13.57
N LEU A 208 -4.64 -2.31 13.59
CA LEU A 208 -5.33 -2.73 14.80
C LEU A 208 -4.63 -3.92 15.47
N MET A 209 -4.17 -4.90 14.68
CA MET A 209 -3.43 -6.07 15.19
C MET A 209 -2.06 -5.70 15.78
N ALA A 210 -1.47 -4.58 15.36
CA ALA A 210 -0.20 -4.10 15.88
C ALA A 210 -0.33 -3.30 17.19
N LEU A 211 -1.56 -2.99 17.64
CA LEU A 211 -1.76 -2.37 18.95
C LEU A 211 -1.39 -3.37 20.06
N PRO A 212 -0.61 -2.95 21.09
CA PRO A 212 -0.34 -3.83 22.22
C PRO A 212 -1.67 -4.20 22.89
N TRP A 213 -1.90 -5.50 23.04
CA TRP A 213 -3.03 -5.98 23.81
C TRP A 213 -2.81 -5.54 25.27
N ARG A 214 -3.56 -4.55 25.74
CA ARG A 214 -3.58 -4.16 27.15
C ARG A 214 -4.36 -5.22 27.89
N GLY A 215 -3.65 -6.27 28.31
CA GLY A 215 -4.19 -7.26 29.25
C GLY A 215 -4.54 -6.56 30.55
N GLU A 216 -5.67 -6.92 31.09
CA GLU A 216 -6.34 -6.43 32.31
C GLU A 216 -5.60 -6.92 33.57
N HIS A 217 -4.28 -6.68 33.67
CA HIS A 217 -3.44 -6.98 34.81
C HIS A 217 -2.55 -5.80 35.18
N ASP A 218 -3.17 -4.64 35.42
CA ASP A 218 -2.57 -3.67 36.34
C ASP A 218 -3.00 -4.09 37.76
N PRO A 219 -2.10 -4.62 38.61
CA PRO A 219 -2.43 -4.85 40.00
C PRO A 219 -2.81 -3.51 40.62
N LEU A 220 -3.97 -3.48 41.27
CA LEU A 220 -4.43 -2.31 42.02
C LEU A 220 -3.30 -1.80 42.92
N PRO A 221 -3.01 -0.49 43.01
CA PRO A 221 -2.02 0.03 43.92
C PRO A 221 -2.42 -0.35 45.34
N GLU A 222 -1.56 -1.12 46.01
CA GLU A 222 -1.72 -1.42 47.43
C GLU A 222 -1.78 -0.10 48.19
N ARG A 223 -2.93 0.18 48.82
CA ARG A 223 -3.11 1.32 49.70
C ARG A 223 -2.43 1.00 51.02
N HIS A 224 -1.30 1.66 51.28
CA HIS A 224 -0.69 1.78 52.59
C HIS A 224 -1.19 3.05 53.30
#